data_2c081ed2e842c6403144cda40e9d9fae
#
_entry.id   2c081ed2e842c6403144cda40e9d9fae
#
_cell.length_a   1.000
_cell.length_b   1.000
_cell.length_c   1.000
_cell.angle_alpha   90.00
_cell.angle_beta   90.00
_cell.angle_gamma   90.00
#
_symmetry.space_group_name_H-M   'P 1'
#
loop_
_entity.id
_entity.type
_entity.pdbx_description
1 polymer ?
#
loop_
_entity_poly.entity_id
_entity_poly.type
_entity_poly.pdbx_seq_one_letter_code
_entity_poly.pdbx_strand_id
1 'polypeptide(L)'
;AVHSGTVAGNLTQNTFTSGKSYKVKWTQTGGKFISVYGDGLSSLISNSDTNKDYTVYFNSVSGGNISFRTNVDGAEVTNISVKEVGQNWEFVNADISIGNDGLEIISQGGNRPQANQNISGLTIGEKYRLSAEAKRGTCNAAVEIEISGIGSTVNTNQNNTTEFKNIFYEFIATSTTHTIQAKIDDGATSVGETAFFKSVSLFQITDDTNLPRINYEG
;
A
#
# COMPACT_ATOMS: atom_id res chain seq x y z
N ALA A 1 -24.08 -4.35 12.92
CA ALA A 1 -24.47 -4.79 14.26
C ALA A 1 -24.85 -3.59 15.12
N VAL A 2 -25.89 -3.73 15.91
CA VAL A 2 -26.36 -2.74 16.88
C VAL A 2 -26.24 -3.37 18.26
N HIS A 3 -25.62 -2.65 19.20
CA HIS A 3 -25.62 -3.08 20.60
C HIS A 3 -26.87 -2.51 21.30
N SER A 4 -27.63 -3.38 21.96
CA SER A 4 -28.78 -3.02 22.78
C SER A 4 -28.64 -3.66 24.17
N GLY A 5 -28.36 -2.88 25.18
CA GLY A 5 -28.22 -3.34 26.56
C GLY A 5 -27.13 -2.63 27.35
N THR A 6 -27.15 -2.83 28.68
CA THR A 6 -26.22 -2.23 29.64
C THR A 6 -24.91 -3.00 29.84
N VAL A 7 -24.78 -4.16 29.18
CA VAL A 7 -23.57 -5.00 29.26
C VAL A 7 -22.69 -4.71 28.04
N ALA A 8 -21.36 -4.78 28.22
CA ALA A 8 -20.41 -4.57 27.14
C ALA A 8 -20.71 -5.44 25.91
N GLY A 9 -20.95 -4.78 24.76
CA GLY A 9 -21.10 -5.45 23.46
C GLY A 9 -19.76 -5.74 22.83
N ASN A 10 -19.62 -6.93 22.26
CA ASN A 10 -18.40 -7.34 21.55
C ASN A 10 -18.78 -8.11 20.29
N LEU A 11 -18.38 -7.58 19.12
CA LEU A 11 -18.44 -8.26 17.84
C LEU A 11 -17.01 -8.67 17.48
N THR A 12 -16.75 -9.97 17.41
CA THR A 12 -15.40 -10.50 17.17
C THR A 12 -15.43 -11.55 16.06
N GLN A 13 -14.43 -11.49 15.19
CA GLN A 13 -14.21 -12.47 14.13
C GLN A 13 -12.72 -12.77 13.97
N ASN A 14 -12.36 -14.06 13.86
CA ASN A 14 -11.00 -14.46 13.52
C ASN A 14 -10.73 -14.14 12.04
N THR A 15 -9.78 -13.25 11.78
CA THR A 15 -9.61 -12.67 10.45
C THR A 15 -8.15 -12.51 10.06
N PHE A 16 -7.24 -12.27 11.02
CA PHE A 16 -5.87 -11.90 10.74
C PHE A 16 -4.92 -13.10 10.75
N THR A 17 -4.00 -13.12 9.79
CA THR A 17 -2.86 -14.03 9.73
C THR A 17 -1.60 -13.27 10.11
N SER A 18 -0.75 -13.87 10.96
CA SER A 18 0.54 -13.29 11.37
C SER A 18 1.41 -12.92 10.16
N GLY A 19 2.06 -11.77 10.22
CA GLY A 19 2.94 -11.26 9.18
C GLY A 19 2.25 -10.66 7.95
N LYS A 20 0.92 -10.49 8.00
CA LYS A 20 0.14 -9.92 6.90
C LYS A 20 -0.36 -8.52 7.21
N SER A 21 -0.46 -7.69 6.17
CA SER A 21 -1.04 -6.35 6.23
C SER A 21 -2.48 -6.34 5.77
N TYR A 22 -3.31 -5.57 6.45
CA TYR A 22 -4.75 -5.50 6.19
C TYR A 22 -5.23 -4.07 6.07
N LYS A 23 -6.20 -3.84 5.17
CA LYS A 23 -7.04 -2.65 5.13
C LYS A 23 -8.37 -2.97 5.75
N VAL A 24 -8.67 -2.33 6.87
CA VAL A 24 -9.92 -2.48 7.62
C VAL A 24 -10.78 -1.26 7.37
N LYS A 25 -12.03 -1.48 6.97
CA LYS A 25 -13.03 -0.43 6.78
C LYS A 25 -14.28 -0.76 7.56
N TRP A 26 -14.96 0.26 8.08
CA TRP A 26 -16.30 0.17 8.66
C TRP A 26 -16.98 1.53 8.68
N THR A 27 -18.29 1.51 8.80
CA THR A 27 -19.11 2.70 9.07
C THR A 27 -19.57 2.65 10.52
N GLN A 28 -19.36 3.71 11.28
CA GLN A 28 -19.85 3.88 12.63
C GLN A 28 -21.01 4.88 12.66
N THR A 29 -22.09 4.51 13.35
CA THR A 29 -23.28 5.35 13.57
C THR A 29 -23.74 5.24 15.02
N GLY A 30 -24.77 6.03 15.40
CA GLY A 30 -25.30 6.03 16.74
C GLY A 30 -24.64 7.02 17.70
N GLY A 31 -23.51 7.66 17.32
CA GLY A 31 -22.81 8.67 18.14
C GLY A 31 -22.33 8.14 19.49
N LYS A 32 -21.91 6.88 19.56
CA LYS A 32 -21.50 6.17 20.78
C LYS A 32 -20.09 5.60 20.67
N PHE A 33 -19.43 5.48 21.80
CA PHE A 33 -18.05 5.02 21.86
C PHE A 33 -17.91 3.57 21.36
N ILE A 34 -17.04 3.38 20.37
CA ILE A 34 -16.61 2.09 19.87
C ILE A 34 -15.09 2.05 19.88
N SER A 35 -14.53 0.99 20.45
CA SER A 35 -13.12 0.65 20.35
C SER A 35 -12.94 -0.51 19.38
N VAL A 36 -11.98 -0.40 18.48
CA VAL A 36 -11.66 -1.43 17.51
C VAL A 36 -10.25 -1.96 17.77
N TYR A 37 -10.12 -3.28 17.84
CA TYR A 37 -8.88 -3.97 18.14
C TYR A 37 -8.52 -4.96 17.03
N GLY A 38 -7.23 -5.05 16.73
CA GLY A 38 -6.63 -6.12 15.92
C GLY A 38 -5.77 -7.05 16.78
N ASP A 39 -5.52 -8.26 16.33
CA ASP A 39 -4.74 -9.31 17.03
C ASP A 39 -5.20 -9.52 18.49
N GLY A 40 -6.47 -9.28 18.77
CA GLY A 40 -7.07 -9.40 20.10
C GLY A 40 -6.80 -8.25 21.07
N LEU A 41 -5.66 -7.55 20.99
CA LEU A 41 -5.25 -6.53 21.95
C LEU A 41 -4.72 -5.22 21.34
N SER A 42 -4.25 -5.24 20.11
CA SER A 42 -3.71 -4.02 19.47
C SER A 42 -4.86 -3.07 19.11
N SER A 43 -4.89 -1.89 19.73
CA SER A 43 -5.92 -0.89 19.47
C SER A 43 -5.72 -0.26 18.08
N LEU A 44 -6.69 -0.44 17.19
CA LEU A 44 -6.75 0.25 15.89
C LEU A 44 -7.41 1.62 16.05
N ILE A 45 -8.47 1.70 16.83
CA ILE A 45 -9.15 2.95 17.22
C ILE A 45 -9.59 2.79 18.68
N SER A 46 -9.26 3.76 19.52
CA SER A 46 -9.69 3.80 20.91
C SER A 46 -10.81 4.81 21.09
N ASN A 47 -11.94 4.34 21.65
CA ASN A 47 -13.03 5.16 22.15
C ASN A 47 -13.47 6.30 21.24
N SER A 48 -13.79 5.99 19.98
CA SER A 48 -14.34 6.99 19.07
C SER A 48 -15.87 6.99 19.11
N ASP A 49 -16.47 8.18 19.26
CA ASP A 49 -17.92 8.44 19.19
C ASP A 49 -18.33 9.13 17.88
N THR A 50 -17.38 9.32 16.97
CA THR A 50 -17.61 10.05 15.73
C THR A 50 -18.29 9.16 14.69
N ASN A 51 -19.48 9.58 14.24
CA ASN A 51 -20.18 8.94 13.13
C ASN A 51 -19.46 9.25 11.82
N LYS A 52 -18.85 8.26 11.23
CA LYS A 52 -18.16 8.35 9.91
C LYS A 52 -17.76 6.99 9.37
N ASP A 53 -17.27 6.99 8.15
CA ASP A 53 -16.53 5.88 7.58
C ASP A 53 -15.09 5.91 8.08
N TYR A 54 -14.65 4.78 8.58
CA TYR A 54 -13.28 4.56 9.02
C TYR A 54 -12.53 3.72 8.00
N THR A 55 -11.27 4.06 7.81
CA THR A 55 -10.30 3.23 7.09
C THR A 55 -9.02 3.21 7.92
N VAL A 56 -8.57 2.02 8.28
CA VAL A 56 -7.34 1.80 9.06
C VAL A 56 -6.52 0.74 8.36
N TYR A 57 -5.22 0.93 8.33
CA TYR A 57 -4.27 -0.11 7.94
C TYR A 57 -3.67 -0.73 9.20
N PHE A 58 -3.52 -2.04 9.17
CA PHE A 58 -3.07 -2.82 10.32
C PHE A 58 -2.13 -3.93 9.86
N ASN A 59 -0.95 -3.99 10.48
CA ASN A 59 0.01 -5.06 10.27
C ASN A 59 -0.14 -6.06 11.41
N SER A 60 -0.59 -7.26 11.10
CA SER A 60 -0.81 -8.31 12.07
C SER A 60 0.52 -8.96 12.48
N VAL A 61 0.84 -8.93 13.75
CA VAL A 61 2.08 -9.51 14.30
C VAL A 61 1.85 -10.96 14.71
N SER A 62 0.74 -11.24 15.38
CA SER A 62 0.46 -12.55 15.98
C SER A 62 -0.68 -13.32 15.29
N GLY A 63 -1.40 -12.68 14.39
CA GLY A 63 -2.66 -13.19 13.87
C GLY A 63 -3.79 -13.08 14.89
N GLY A 64 -5.00 -13.41 14.50
CA GLY A 64 -6.14 -13.47 15.40
C GLY A 64 -7.35 -12.66 14.97
N ASN A 65 -7.97 -11.98 15.91
CA ASN A 65 -9.31 -11.43 15.77
C ASN A 65 -9.31 -9.93 15.48
N ILE A 66 -10.24 -9.49 14.62
CA ILE A 66 -10.79 -8.14 14.72
C ILE A 66 -11.91 -8.13 15.75
N SER A 67 -11.94 -7.11 16.60
CA SER A 67 -12.98 -6.92 17.62
C SER A 67 -13.46 -5.48 17.66
N PHE A 68 -14.80 -5.31 17.59
CA PHE A 68 -15.49 -4.04 17.83
C PHE A 68 -16.13 -4.12 19.20
N ARG A 69 -15.76 -3.24 20.11
CA ARG A 69 -16.20 -3.27 21.51
C ARG A 69 -16.84 -1.97 21.93
N THR A 70 -17.95 -2.06 22.63
CA THR A 70 -18.63 -0.93 23.27
C THR A 70 -19.25 -1.34 24.60
N ASN A 71 -19.37 -0.40 25.53
CA ASN A 71 -20.14 -0.53 26.74
C ASN A 71 -21.32 0.43 26.78
N VAL A 72 -21.67 1.03 25.64
CA VAL A 72 -22.70 2.06 25.53
C VAL A 72 -23.80 1.54 24.60
N ASP A 73 -25.06 1.67 25.06
CA ASP A 73 -26.23 1.29 24.27
C ASP A 73 -26.41 2.19 23.04
N GLY A 74 -26.87 1.62 21.94
CA GLY A 74 -27.10 2.30 20.67
C GLY A 74 -25.86 2.50 19.80
N ALA A 75 -24.69 1.94 20.18
CA ALA A 75 -23.53 1.91 19.30
C ALA A 75 -23.76 0.97 18.11
N GLU A 76 -23.44 1.42 16.91
CA GLU A 76 -23.69 0.67 15.69
C GLU A 76 -22.46 0.66 14.76
N VAL A 77 -22.13 -0.50 14.22
CA VAL A 77 -21.15 -0.69 13.15
C VAL A 77 -21.77 -1.44 11.98
N THR A 78 -21.51 -0.92 10.78
CA THR A 78 -21.97 -1.50 9.52
C THR A 78 -20.84 -1.49 8.48
N ASN A 79 -21.08 -2.11 7.33
CA ASN A 79 -20.15 -2.08 6.19
C ASN A 79 -18.72 -2.52 6.55
N ILE A 80 -18.58 -3.49 7.46
CA ILE A 80 -17.28 -4.00 7.89
C ILE A 80 -16.63 -4.74 6.71
N SER A 81 -15.41 -4.35 6.37
CA SER A 81 -14.60 -5.00 5.36
C SER A 81 -13.17 -5.13 5.86
N VAL A 82 -12.63 -6.34 5.82
CA VAL A 82 -11.23 -6.64 6.10
C VAL A 82 -10.63 -7.26 4.85
N LYS A 83 -9.61 -6.64 4.28
CA LYS A 83 -8.92 -7.13 3.08
C LYS A 83 -7.43 -7.17 3.34
N GLU A 84 -6.80 -8.29 3.06
CA GLU A 84 -5.34 -8.35 2.96
C GLU A 84 -4.87 -7.42 1.85
N VAL A 85 -3.77 -6.69 2.09
CA VAL A 85 -3.15 -5.76 1.15
C VAL A 85 -1.65 -6.05 1.07
N GLY A 86 -1.00 -5.58 -0.01
CA GLY A 86 0.42 -5.86 -0.22
C GLY A 86 0.72 -7.28 -0.70
N GLN A 87 -0.31 -8.02 -1.15
CA GLN A 87 -0.13 -9.35 -1.75
C GLN A 87 0.71 -9.25 -3.02
N ASN A 88 1.50 -10.28 -3.30
CA ASN A 88 2.37 -10.42 -4.47
C ASN A 88 3.61 -9.48 -4.47
N TRP A 89 3.91 -8.82 -3.37
CA TRP A 89 5.20 -8.19 -3.19
C TRP A 89 6.15 -9.14 -2.46
N GLU A 90 7.29 -9.40 -3.06
CA GLU A 90 8.44 -10.07 -2.47
C GLU A 90 9.45 -9.01 -2.04
N PHE A 91 10.27 -9.27 -1.02
CA PHE A 91 11.21 -8.30 -0.51
C PHE A 91 12.62 -8.88 -0.39
N VAL A 92 13.61 -8.01 -0.58
CA VAL A 92 15.03 -8.33 -0.47
C VAL A 92 15.70 -7.29 0.41
N ASN A 93 16.40 -7.73 1.44
CA ASN A 93 17.05 -6.88 2.44
C ASN A 93 16.10 -5.87 3.11
N ALA A 94 14.80 -6.17 3.12
CA ALA A 94 13.76 -5.30 3.63
C ALA A 94 12.62 -6.08 4.25
N ASP A 95 11.91 -5.46 5.19
CA ASP A 95 10.52 -5.75 5.49
C ASP A 95 9.63 -4.76 4.77
N ILE A 96 8.36 -5.10 4.59
CA ILE A 96 7.35 -4.21 4.02
C ILE A 96 6.17 -4.04 4.96
N SER A 97 5.57 -2.87 4.89
CA SER A 97 4.34 -2.52 5.58
C SER A 97 3.43 -1.78 4.61
N ILE A 98 2.12 -1.90 4.77
CA ILE A 98 1.15 -1.13 3.98
C ILE A 98 0.36 -0.24 4.92
N GLY A 99 0.42 1.06 4.69
CA GLY A 99 -0.25 2.07 5.51
C GLY A 99 -0.95 3.15 4.69
N ASN A 100 -1.26 4.27 5.35
CA ASN A 100 -1.88 5.44 4.71
C ASN A 100 -0.96 6.08 3.65
N ASP A 101 0.35 5.98 3.83
CA ASP A 101 1.37 6.46 2.90
C ASP A 101 1.71 5.43 1.80
N GLY A 102 0.96 4.33 1.70
CA GLY A 102 1.14 3.28 0.71
C GLY A 102 2.03 2.15 1.20
N LEU A 103 2.88 1.64 0.31
CA LEU A 103 3.90 0.63 0.58
C LEU A 103 5.08 1.32 1.28
N GLU A 104 5.39 0.88 2.49
CA GLU A 104 6.59 1.24 3.22
C GLU A 104 7.62 0.13 3.07
N ILE A 105 8.83 0.46 2.68
CA ILE A 105 10.01 -0.41 2.70
C ILE A 105 10.79 -0.06 3.95
N ILE A 106 11.10 -1.07 4.75
CA ILE A 106 11.87 -0.96 6.00
C ILE A 106 13.15 -1.77 5.83
N SER A 107 14.29 -1.10 5.75
CA SER A 107 15.58 -1.75 5.55
C SER A 107 15.93 -2.71 6.68
N GLN A 108 16.37 -3.91 6.31
CA GLN A 108 16.98 -4.88 7.22
C GLN A 108 18.52 -4.81 7.20
N GLY A 109 19.05 -3.76 6.62
CA GLY A 109 20.48 -3.58 6.37
C GLY A 109 20.93 -4.23 5.06
N GLY A 110 22.10 -3.80 4.55
CA GLY A 110 22.65 -4.32 3.31
C GLY A 110 22.36 -3.45 2.10
N ASN A 111 22.62 -4.01 0.91
CA ASN A 111 22.49 -3.27 -0.34
C ASN A 111 21.07 -3.28 -0.84
N ARG A 112 20.57 -2.09 -1.23
CA ARG A 112 19.33 -1.88 -1.99
C ARG A 112 18.12 -2.63 -1.42
N PRO A 113 17.63 -2.25 -0.23
CA PRO A 113 16.37 -2.77 0.28
C PRO A 113 15.25 -2.51 -0.71
N GLN A 114 14.49 -3.55 -1.06
CA GLN A 114 13.51 -3.44 -2.14
C GLN A 114 12.30 -4.34 -1.94
N ALA A 115 11.19 -3.90 -2.51
CA ALA A 115 9.99 -4.69 -2.75
C ALA A 115 9.87 -4.96 -4.25
N ASN A 116 9.65 -6.23 -4.58
CA ASN A 116 9.58 -6.74 -5.95
C ASN A 116 8.18 -7.27 -6.25
N GLN A 117 7.68 -7.01 -7.45
CA GLN A 117 6.43 -7.60 -7.93
C GLN A 117 6.59 -8.09 -9.36
N ASN A 118 6.27 -9.37 -9.58
CA ASN A 118 6.23 -9.93 -10.92
C ASN A 118 4.96 -9.48 -11.64
N ILE A 119 5.15 -8.96 -12.84
CA ILE A 119 4.08 -8.54 -13.76
C ILE A 119 4.09 -9.43 -15.00
N SER A 120 2.93 -9.61 -15.62
CA SER A 120 2.75 -10.42 -16.83
C SER A 120 1.78 -9.77 -17.79
N GLY A 121 1.68 -10.33 -19.00
CA GLY A 121 0.77 -9.84 -20.03
C GLY A 121 1.33 -8.67 -20.84
N LEU A 122 2.64 -8.45 -20.82
CA LEU A 122 3.30 -7.45 -21.65
C LEU A 122 3.45 -7.95 -23.08
N THR A 123 3.41 -7.04 -24.05
CA THR A 123 3.71 -7.31 -25.46
C THR A 123 5.17 -6.96 -25.74
N ILE A 124 5.93 -7.94 -26.22
CA ILE A 124 7.36 -7.76 -26.55
C ILE A 124 7.51 -6.71 -27.65
N GLY A 125 8.45 -5.79 -27.48
CA GLY A 125 8.72 -4.70 -28.40
C GLY A 125 7.90 -3.43 -28.14
N GLU A 126 6.85 -3.51 -27.34
CA GLU A 126 6.03 -2.36 -26.99
C GLU A 126 6.65 -1.55 -25.85
N LYS A 127 6.36 -0.25 -25.87
CA LYS A 127 6.85 0.70 -24.86
C LYS A 127 5.85 0.84 -23.71
N TYR A 128 6.38 0.80 -22.49
CA TYR A 128 5.60 0.91 -21.26
C TYR A 128 6.15 2.00 -20.35
N ARG A 129 5.26 2.59 -19.54
CA ARG A 129 5.61 3.48 -18.44
C ARG A 129 5.15 2.86 -17.13
N LEU A 130 6.10 2.62 -16.24
CA LEU A 130 5.89 2.35 -14.82
C LEU A 130 5.97 3.68 -14.09
N SER A 131 5.00 4.01 -13.25
CA SER A 131 4.98 5.24 -12.46
C SER A 131 4.59 4.96 -11.02
N ALA A 132 5.07 5.82 -10.11
CA ALA A 132 4.70 5.83 -8.70
C ALA A 132 4.80 7.24 -8.14
N GLU A 133 4.10 7.50 -7.04
CA GLU A 133 4.46 8.57 -6.13
C GLU A 133 5.37 7.97 -5.05
N ALA A 134 6.55 8.55 -4.85
CA ALA A 134 7.53 8.04 -3.89
C ALA A 134 8.15 9.16 -3.07
N LYS A 135 8.57 8.84 -1.83
CA LYS A 135 9.33 9.72 -0.96
C LYS A 135 10.31 8.93 -0.10
N ARG A 136 11.38 9.59 0.33
CA ARG A 136 12.17 9.08 1.44
C ARG A 136 11.36 9.14 2.73
N GLY A 137 11.59 8.16 3.60
CA GLY A 137 11.29 8.26 5.01
C GLY A 137 12.53 8.70 5.77
N THR A 138 13.13 7.79 6.51
CA THR A 138 14.37 8.02 7.27
C THR A 138 15.64 7.70 6.47
N CYS A 139 15.54 7.07 5.29
CA CYS A 139 16.70 6.76 4.47
C CYS A 139 17.38 8.04 3.93
N ASN A 140 18.70 7.96 3.76
CA ASN A 140 19.50 9.07 3.21
C ASN A 140 19.68 8.97 1.69
N ALA A 141 19.48 7.78 1.11
CA ALA A 141 19.57 7.54 -0.33
C ALA A 141 18.29 7.91 -1.07
N ALA A 142 18.38 8.05 -2.38
CA ALA A 142 17.22 8.21 -3.24
C ALA A 142 16.31 6.97 -3.18
N VAL A 143 15.01 7.18 -3.35
CA VAL A 143 14.04 6.12 -3.59
C VAL A 143 13.77 6.01 -5.08
N GLU A 144 13.65 4.79 -5.58
CA GLU A 144 13.65 4.51 -7.00
C GLU A 144 12.60 3.48 -7.37
N ILE A 145 12.05 3.61 -8.59
CA ILE A 145 11.23 2.58 -9.22
C ILE A 145 11.85 2.18 -10.56
N GLU A 146 11.95 0.87 -10.81
CA GLU A 146 12.52 0.36 -12.06
C GLU A 146 11.96 -1.01 -12.45
N ILE A 147 12.34 -1.48 -13.64
CA ILE A 147 12.16 -2.86 -14.10
C ILE A 147 13.51 -3.57 -14.04
N SER A 148 13.55 -4.70 -13.34
CA SER A 148 14.77 -5.48 -13.18
C SER A 148 15.33 -5.94 -14.52
N GLY A 149 16.64 -5.68 -14.73
CA GLY A 149 17.39 -6.19 -15.89
C GLY A 149 17.15 -5.45 -17.21
N ILE A 150 16.37 -4.37 -17.23
CA ILE A 150 16.14 -3.54 -18.41
C ILE A 150 16.53 -2.10 -18.11
N GLY A 151 17.30 -1.47 -19.01
CA GLY A 151 17.62 -0.05 -18.90
C GLY A 151 16.40 0.87 -19.18
N SER A 152 16.29 1.96 -18.44
CA SER A 152 15.30 3.01 -18.70
C SER A 152 15.67 3.79 -19.96
N THR A 153 14.65 4.18 -20.72
CA THR A 153 14.78 5.16 -21.81
C THR A 153 14.65 6.60 -21.31
N VAL A 154 14.25 6.83 -20.05
CA VAL A 154 14.04 8.16 -19.42
C VAL A 154 14.45 8.11 -17.96
N ASN A 155 15.26 9.08 -17.52
CA ASN A 155 15.81 9.20 -16.16
C ASN A 155 14.98 10.12 -15.25
N THR A 156 13.79 9.70 -14.83
CA THR A 156 12.95 10.39 -13.84
C THR A 156 12.38 9.42 -12.81
N ASN A 157 13.08 8.32 -12.59
CA ASN A 157 12.65 7.20 -11.75
C ASN A 157 13.08 7.31 -10.29
N GLN A 158 13.67 8.43 -9.88
CA GLN A 158 14.20 8.64 -8.53
C GLN A 158 13.63 9.89 -7.83
N ASN A 159 13.49 9.79 -6.52
CA ASN A 159 13.24 10.93 -5.64
C ASN A 159 14.17 10.86 -4.41
N ASN A 160 14.86 11.95 -4.13
CA ASN A 160 15.77 12.08 -2.99
C ASN A 160 15.22 13.02 -1.88
N THR A 161 13.92 13.29 -1.87
CA THR A 161 13.28 14.17 -0.88
C THR A 161 12.30 13.42 0.01
N THR A 162 11.92 14.03 1.13
CA THR A 162 10.91 13.52 2.06
C THR A 162 9.48 13.86 1.65
N GLU A 163 9.30 14.60 0.56
CA GLU A 163 7.99 14.90 -0.03
C GLU A 163 7.67 13.92 -1.15
N PHE A 164 6.41 13.52 -1.27
CA PHE A 164 5.97 12.69 -2.38
C PHE A 164 6.17 13.41 -3.71
N LYS A 165 6.83 12.73 -4.64
CA LYS A 165 6.96 13.16 -6.03
C LYS A 165 6.57 12.02 -6.96
N ASN A 166 6.01 12.40 -8.10
CA ASN A 166 5.80 11.46 -9.20
C ASN A 166 7.16 11.10 -9.79
N ILE A 167 7.44 9.81 -9.81
CA ILE A 167 8.60 9.23 -10.49
C ILE A 167 8.11 8.23 -11.52
N PHE A 168 8.86 8.06 -12.61
CA PHE A 168 8.49 7.10 -13.64
C PHE A 168 9.70 6.51 -14.35
N TYR A 169 9.49 5.32 -14.90
CA TYR A 169 10.48 4.52 -15.61
C TYR A 169 9.85 4.05 -16.93
N GLU A 170 10.43 4.45 -18.07
CA GLU A 170 9.99 3.99 -19.38
C GLU A 170 10.93 2.92 -19.92
N PHE A 171 10.35 1.88 -20.50
CA PHE A 171 11.11 0.76 -21.05
C PHE A 171 10.39 0.13 -22.25
N ILE A 172 11.15 -0.61 -23.06
CA ILE A 172 10.61 -1.48 -24.09
C ILE A 172 10.60 -2.91 -23.53
N ALA A 173 9.44 -3.56 -23.56
CA ALA A 173 9.32 -4.92 -23.06
C ALA A 173 10.14 -5.90 -23.91
N THR A 174 11.02 -6.65 -23.26
CA THR A 174 11.83 -7.72 -23.88
C THR A 174 11.28 -9.11 -23.58
N SER A 175 10.28 -9.20 -22.71
CA SER A 175 9.56 -10.41 -22.31
C SER A 175 8.09 -10.10 -22.05
N THR A 176 7.25 -11.13 -22.04
CA THR A 176 5.84 -11.01 -21.61
C THR A 176 5.71 -10.87 -20.11
N THR A 177 6.81 -11.07 -19.36
CA THR A 177 6.88 -10.96 -17.89
C THR A 177 8.11 -10.16 -17.50
N HIS A 178 7.98 -9.30 -16.51
CA HIS A 178 9.07 -8.54 -15.90
C HIS A 178 8.85 -8.38 -14.39
N THR A 179 9.88 -7.96 -13.68
CA THR A 179 9.80 -7.64 -12.24
C THR A 179 9.91 -6.15 -12.01
N ILE A 180 8.87 -5.56 -11.43
CA ILE A 180 8.90 -4.21 -10.88
C ILE A 180 9.74 -4.24 -9.60
N GLN A 181 10.59 -3.23 -9.40
CA GLN A 181 11.33 -2.99 -8.17
C GLN A 181 11.03 -1.59 -7.64
N ALA A 182 10.52 -1.51 -6.41
CA ALA A 182 10.48 -0.29 -5.61
C ALA A 182 11.60 -0.43 -4.57
N LYS A 183 12.54 0.52 -4.50
CA LYS A 183 13.75 0.33 -3.70
C LYS A 183 14.32 1.62 -3.11
N ILE A 184 15.18 1.44 -2.10
CA ILE A 184 16.13 2.45 -1.64
C ILE A 184 17.41 2.25 -2.43
N ASP A 185 17.81 3.23 -3.24
CA ASP A 185 18.98 3.12 -4.13
C ASP A 185 20.28 3.48 -3.39
N ASP A 186 20.71 2.59 -2.51
CA ASP A 186 21.99 2.72 -1.79
C ASP A 186 22.73 1.39 -1.75
N GLY A 187 24.06 1.50 -1.79
CA GLY A 187 24.98 0.39 -1.65
C GLY A 187 25.06 -0.19 -0.23
N ALA A 188 24.68 0.58 0.80
CA ALA A 188 24.69 0.15 2.19
C ALA A 188 23.70 0.98 3.01
N THR A 189 22.55 0.38 3.36
CA THR A 189 21.56 1.01 4.22
C THR A 189 21.66 0.51 5.65
N SER A 190 21.23 1.33 6.61
CA SER A 190 21.10 0.93 8.00
C SER A 190 19.77 0.22 8.26
N VAL A 191 19.74 -0.66 9.24
CA VAL A 191 18.50 -1.31 9.69
C VAL A 191 17.51 -0.25 10.18
N GLY A 192 16.25 -0.35 9.76
CA GLY A 192 15.16 0.55 10.14
C GLY A 192 15.03 1.82 9.29
N GLU A 193 15.91 2.04 8.30
CA GLU A 193 15.70 3.11 7.31
C GLU A 193 14.46 2.82 6.45
N THR A 194 13.69 3.87 6.14
CA THR A 194 12.39 3.72 5.48
C THR A 194 12.25 4.52 4.19
N ALA A 195 11.42 4.01 3.29
CA ALA A 195 10.98 4.65 2.05
C ALA A 195 9.50 4.33 1.79
N PHE A 196 8.79 5.20 1.07
CA PHE A 196 7.36 5.06 0.82
C PHE A 196 7.04 5.17 -0.67
N PHE A 197 6.13 4.29 -1.13
CA PHE A 197 5.65 4.24 -2.50
C PHE A 197 4.13 4.09 -2.51
N LYS A 198 3.44 4.84 -3.35
CA LYS A 198 2.00 4.72 -3.57
C LYS A 198 1.64 4.96 -5.03
N SER A 199 0.40 4.67 -5.40
CA SER A 199 -0.11 4.89 -6.77
C SER A 199 0.76 4.21 -7.84
N VAL A 200 1.35 3.04 -7.51
CA VAL A 200 2.15 2.28 -8.48
C VAL A 200 1.26 1.84 -9.63
N SER A 201 1.62 2.19 -10.84
CA SER A 201 0.86 1.87 -12.04
C SER A 201 1.76 1.57 -13.23
N LEU A 202 1.31 0.68 -14.10
CA LEU A 202 1.97 0.31 -15.34
C LEU A 202 0.98 0.44 -16.49
N PHE A 203 1.37 1.12 -17.56
CA PHE A 203 0.56 1.22 -18.77
C PHE A 203 1.44 1.22 -20.02
N GLN A 204 0.86 0.71 -21.11
CA GLN A 204 1.49 0.75 -22.42
C GLN A 204 1.42 2.18 -22.96
N ILE A 205 2.54 2.68 -23.50
CA ILE A 205 2.58 3.93 -24.23
C ILE A 205 2.24 3.59 -25.67
N THR A 206 1.03 3.89 -26.08
CA THR A 206 0.62 3.78 -27.47
C THR A 206 0.96 5.07 -28.20
N ASP A 207 1.49 4.94 -29.42
CA ASP A 207 1.64 6.08 -30.32
C ASP A 207 0.24 6.59 -30.68
N ASP A 208 -0.02 7.87 -30.46
CA ASP A 208 -1.31 8.50 -30.78
C ASP A 208 -1.49 8.84 -32.26
N THR A 209 -0.55 8.45 -33.11
CA THR A 209 -0.63 8.68 -34.56
C THR A 209 -1.86 8.04 -35.21
N ASN A 210 -2.46 7.02 -34.57
CA ASN A 210 -3.66 6.32 -35.06
C ASN A 210 -4.96 6.72 -34.33
N LEU A 211 -4.94 7.69 -33.41
CA LEU A 211 -6.18 8.20 -32.84
C LEU A 211 -7.00 8.94 -33.92
N PRO A 212 -8.32 8.72 -33.99
CA PRO A 212 -9.17 9.49 -34.88
C PRO A 212 -9.01 10.98 -34.55
N ARG A 213 -8.42 11.74 -35.44
CA ARG A 213 -8.36 13.19 -35.29
C ARG A 213 -9.77 13.72 -35.47
N ILE A 214 -10.34 14.28 -34.41
CA ILE A 214 -11.54 15.08 -34.51
C ILE A 214 -11.09 16.39 -35.19
N ASN A 215 -11.35 16.51 -36.50
CA ASN A 215 -11.16 17.76 -37.19
C ASN A 215 -12.24 18.73 -36.70
N TYR A 216 -11.85 19.70 -35.90
CA TYR A 216 -12.64 20.88 -35.60
C TYR A 216 -12.45 21.91 -36.74
N GLU A 217 -12.81 21.56 -37.95
CA GLU A 217 -13.06 22.53 -39.01
C GLU A 217 -14.56 22.78 -39.03
N GLY A 218 -14.99 23.80 -38.30
CA GLY A 218 -16.31 24.41 -38.37
C GLY A 218 -16.21 25.80 -38.98
#